data_f8ff4026c31f12366fa8f17114a18524
#
_entry.id   f8ff4026c31f12366fa8f17114a18524
#
_cell.length_a   1.000
_cell.length_b   1.000
_cell.length_c   1.000
_cell.angle_alpha   90.00
_cell.angle_beta   90.00
_cell.angle_gamma   90.00
#
_symmetry.space_group_name_H-M   'P 1'
#
loop_
_entity.id
_entity.type
_entity.pdbx_description
1 polymer ?
#
loop_
_entity_poly.entity_id
_entity_poly.type
_entity_poly.pdbx_seq_one_letter_code
_entity_poly.pdbx_strand_id
1 'polypeptide(L)'
;PGIADVGLDQEKALVLLEGIYSTVIMRDILERETRRGQKRITDPVLLKKIVMFLADNIGSSISVSSIGNTLVNEGLLEDSRRKGTPSSHTVQTYVDALLESYFFYEIKRFDIKGKEFLRTLGKYYIVDIGLRNYLLGFRNRDSGHALENVVYFELLRRGYDVSIGKVDNAE
;
A
#
# COMPACT_ATOMS: atom_id res chain seq x y z
N PRO A 1 -5.17 21.24 -6.45
CA PRO A 1 -4.92 22.04 -5.29
C PRO A 1 -4.38 21.14 -4.20
N GLY A 2 -3.08 21.22 -3.96
CA GLY A 2 -2.40 20.36 -2.99
C GLY A 2 -2.47 20.96 -1.58
N ILE A 3 -2.00 20.20 -0.60
CA ILE A 3 -1.80 20.65 0.80
C ILE A 3 -1.02 21.99 0.85
N ALA A 4 -0.16 22.25 -0.13
CA ALA A 4 0.56 23.51 -0.29
C ALA A 4 -0.34 24.74 -0.45
N ASP A 5 -1.54 24.57 -1.03
CA ASP A 5 -2.48 25.68 -1.27
C ASP A 5 -3.32 26.03 -0.03
N VAL A 6 -3.35 25.17 0.98
CA VAL A 6 -4.14 25.35 2.22
C VAL A 6 -3.37 26.13 3.29
N GLY A 7 -2.16 26.62 2.94
CA GLY A 7 -1.26 27.28 3.90
C GLY A 7 -1.02 26.37 5.10
N LEU A 8 0.14 25.89 5.29
CA LEU A 8 0.76 24.95 6.27
C LEU A 8 0.10 24.78 7.66
N ASP A 9 -1.24 24.91 7.77
CA ASP A 9 -1.98 24.60 8.98
C ASP A 9 -2.11 23.08 9.08
N GLN A 10 -1.34 22.50 10.00
CA GLN A 10 -1.26 21.05 10.20
C GLN A 10 -2.64 20.43 10.49
N GLU A 11 -3.51 21.12 11.20
CA GLU A 11 -4.85 20.62 11.54
C GLU A 11 -5.72 20.52 10.29
N LYS A 12 -5.72 21.54 9.45
CA LYS A 12 -6.45 21.52 8.16
C LYS A 12 -5.91 20.47 7.20
N ALA A 13 -4.58 20.28 7.17
CA ALA A 13 -3.96 19.23 6.36
C ALA A 13 -4.43 17.83 6.81
N LEU A 14 -4.49 17.57 8.12
CA LEU A 14 -4.98 16.30 8.66
C LEU A 14 -6.44 16.05 8.30
N VAL A 15 -7.32 17.05 8.44
CA VAL A 15 -8.74 16.95 8.04
C VAL A 15 -8.89 16.64 6.56
N LEU A 16 -8.09 17.28 5.71
CA LEU A 16 -8.09 17.00 4.26
C LEU A 16 -7.64 15.56 3.96
N LEU A 17 -6.56 15.11 4.59
CA LEU A 17 -6.04 13.74 4.41
C LEU A 17 -7.03 12.69 4.91
N GLU A 18 -7.70 12.94 6.03
CA GLU A 18 -8.78 12.09 6.53
C GLU A 18 -9.94 12.00 5.53
N GLY A 19 -10.37 13.13 4.97
CA GLY A 19 -11.40 13.18 3.95
C GLY A 19 -11.03 12.39 2.69
N ILE A 20 -9.78 12.50 2.21
CA ILE A 20 -9.26 11.73 1.08
C ILE A 20 -9.27 10.24 1.42
N TYR A 21 -8.70 9.86 2.57
CA TYR A 21 -8.63 8.47 3.00
C TYR A 21 -10.02 7.84 3.13
N SER A 22 -10.93 8.48 3.85
CA SER A 22 -12.28 7.94 4.09
C SER A 22 -13.10 7.86 2.80
N THR A 23 -12.96 8.84 1.90
CA THR A 23 -13.75 8.89 0.66
C THR A 23 -13.17 7.96 -0.41
N VAL A 24 -11.86 8.07 -0.69
CA VAL A 24 -11.24 7.32 -1.80
C VAL A 24 -11.04 5.86 -1.43
N ILE A 25 -10.54 5.59 -0.21
CA ILE A 25 -10.16 4.22 0.14
C ILE A 25 -11.36 3.46 0.69
N MET A 26 -11.96 3.98 1.76
CA MET A 26 -12.99 3.22 2.44
C MET A 26 -14.30 3.19 1.65
N ARG A 27 -14.79 4.35 1.22
CA ARG A 27 -16.08 4.41 0.53
C ARG A 27 -15.99 3.91 -0.90
N ASP A 28 -15.06 4.42 -1.72
CA ASP A 28 -15.03 4.11 -3.14
C ASP A 28 -14.67 2.65 -3.41
N ILE A 29 -13.73 2.05 -2.66
CA ILE A 29 -13.39 0.64 -2.80
C ILE A 29 -14.60 -0.23 -2.42
N LEU A 30 -15.21 0.02 -1.26
CA LEU A 30 -16.36 -0.77 -0.79
C LEU A 30 -17.59 -0.61 -1.69
N GLU A 31 -17.88 0.61 -2.17
CA GLU A 31 -19.00 0.87 -3.09
C GLU A 31 -18.74 0.30 -4.49
N ARG A 32 -17.51 0.37 -5.00
CA ARG A 32 -17.13 -0.19 -6.32
C ARG A 32 -17.38 -1.70 -6.35
N GLU A 33 -16.96 -2.39 -5.31
CA GLU A 33 -17.19 -3.83 -5.18
C GLU A 33 -18.69 -4.17 -5.09
N THR A 34 -19.47 -3.34 -4.38
CA THR A 34 -20.93 -3.52 -4.31
C THR A 34 -21.60 -3.31 -5.66
N ARG A 35 -21.20 -2.28 -6.42
CA ARG A 35 -21.76 -1.97 -7.76
C ARG A 35 -21.40 -3.04 -8.79
N ARG A 36 -20.22 -3.66 -8.70
CA ARG A 36 -19.81 -4.76 -9.58
C ARG A 36 -20.51 -6.08 -9.24
N GLY A 37 -21.32 -6.12 -8.17
CA GLY A 37 -22.01 -7.34 -7.72
C GLY A 37 -21.10 -8.43 -7.18
N GLN A 38 -19.82 -8.13 -7.00
CA GLN A 38 -18.79 -9.14 -6.69
C GLN A 38 -18.47 -9.27 -5.21
N LYS A 39 -18.94 -8.39 -4.33
CA LYS A 39 -18.73 -8.40 -2.85
C LYS A 39 -17.41 -9.06 -2.37
N ARG A 40 -16.32 -8.83 -3.11
CA ARG A 40 -15.00 -9.43 -2.79
C ARG A 40 -14.38 -8.82 -1.54
N ILE A 41 -14.64 -7.53 -1.31
CA ILE A 41 -14.18 -6.79 -0.14
C ILE A 41 -15.36 -6.63 0.82
N THR A 42 -15.39 -7.45 1.87
CA THR A 42 -16.51 -7.51 2.82
C THR A 42 -16.14 -7.12 4.24
N ASP A 43 -14.85 -7.00 4.55
CA ASP A 43 -14.34 -6.71 5.88
C ASP A 43 -13.55 -5.39 5.86
N PRO A 44 -14.18 -4.26 6.26
CA PRO A 44 -13.51 -2.96 6.32
C PRO A 44 -12.34 -2.93 7.32
N VAL A 45 -12.40 -3.75 8.37
CA VAL A 45 -11.34 -3.82 9.38
C VAL A 45 -10.10 -4.46 8.77
N LEU A 46 -10.26 -5.57 8.06
CA LEU A 46 -9.17 -6.22 7.33
C LEU A 46 -8.58 -5.27 6.26
N LEU A 47 -9.44 -4.57 5.51
CA LEU A 47 -8.96 -3.58 4.52
C LEU A 47 -8.08 -2.52 5.19
N LYS A 48 -8.54 -1.93 6.29
CA LYS A 48 -7.76 -0.93 7.04
C LYS A 48 -6.42 -1.48 7.54
N LYS A 49 -6.40 -2.71 8.05
CA LYS A 49 -5.17 -3.35 8.54
C LYS A 49 -4.17 -3.61 7.41
N ILE A 50 -4.64 -4.05 6.24
CA ILE A 50 -3.78 -4.23 5.05
C ILE A 50 -3.23 -2.87 4.59
N VAL A 51 -4.06 -1.82 4.55
CA VAL A 51 -3.62 -0.45 4.22
C VAL A 51 -2.49 0.00 5.16
N MET A 52 -2.69 -0.15 6.47
CA MET A 52 -1.67 0.25 7.47
C MET A 52 -0.39 -0.57 7.32
N PHE A 53 -0.52 -1.89 7.10
CA PHE A 53 0.63 -2.76 6.88
C PHE A 53 1.45 -2.34 5.65
N LEU A 54 0.79 -2.10 4.50
CA LEU A 54 1.46 -1.66 3.27
C LEU A 54 2.10 -0.28 3.45
N ALA A 55 1.42 0.66 4.12
CA ALA A 55 1.95 1.98 4.41
C ALA A 55 3.18 1.94 5.32
N ASP A 56 3.22 1.02 6.29
CA ASP A 56 4.36 0.84 7.21
C ASP A 56 5.57 0.21 6.50
N ASN A 57 5.32 -0.59 5.46
CA ASN A 57 6.33 -1.37 4.75
C ASN A 57 6.62 -0.88 3.32
N ILE A 58 6.35 0.39 3.01
CA ILE A 58 6.68 0.94 1.68
C ILE A 58 8.16 0.71 1.33
N GLY A 59 8.46 0.40 0.07
CA GLY A 59 9.83 0.13 -0.38
C GLY A 59 10.43 -1.19 0.10
N SER A 60 9.78 -1.91 1.00
CA SER A 60 10.21 -3.24 1.44
C SER A 60 9.73 -4.34 0.50
N SER A 61 10.52 -5.39 0.32
CA SER A 61 10.10 -6.56 -0.47
C SER A 61 9.13 -7.42 0.33
N ILE A 62 7.88 -7.54 -0.15
CA ILE A 62 6.78 -8.20 0.55
C ILE A 62 6.15 -9.25 -0.35
N SER A 63 5.75 -10.38 0.23
CA SER A 63 4.85 -11.34 -0.41
C SER A 63 3.44 -11.21 0.16
N VAL A 64 2.43 -11.43 -0.67
CA VAL A 64 1.03 -11.40 -0.21
C VAL A 64 0.75 -12.40 0.90
N SER A 65 1.39 -13.57 0.86
CA SER A 65 1.27 -14.58 1.91
C SER A 65 1.86 -14.12 3.25
N SER A 66 2.93 -13.30 3.22
CA SER A 66 3.52 -12.76 4.46
C SER A 66 2.61 -11.74 5.14
N ILE A 67 1.82 -10.98 4.39
CA ILE A 67 0.89 -9.98 4.94
C ILE A 67 -0.10 -10.66 5.91
N GLY A 68 -0.80 -11.68 5.44
CA GLY A 68 -1.79 -12.39 6.26
C GLY A 68 -1.21 -12.97 7.55
N ASN A 69 -0.04 -13.60 7.45
CA ASN A 69 0.65 -14.19 8.60
C ASN A 69 1.10 -13.12 9.61
N THR A 70 1.65 -12.01 9.14
CA THR A 70 2.09 -10.92 10.01
C THR A 70 0.90 -10.30 10.74
N LEU A 71 -0.21 -10.04 10.05
CA LEU A 71 -1.41 -9.46 10.66
C LEU A 71 -1.97 -10.34 11.80
N VAL A 72 -1.86 -11.66 11.69
CA VAL A 72 -2.27 -12.59 12.76
C VAL A 72 -1.25 -12.62 13.88
N ASN A 73 0.03 -12.77 13.57
CA ASN A 73 1.10 -12.91 14.56
C ASN A 73 1.25 -11.66 15.46
N GLU A 74 0.95 -10.48 14.90
CA GLU A 74 0.97 -9.22 15.64
C GLU A 74 -0.35 -8.91 16.36
N GLY A 75 -1.31 -9.84 16.37
CA GLY A 75 -2.63 -9.65 17.00
C GLY A 75 -3.50 -8.57 16.34
N LEU A 76 -3.13 -8.13 15.14
CA LEU A 76 -3.80 -7.03 14.46
C LEU A 76 -5.21 -7.38 13.94
N LEU A 77 -5.60 -8.66 13.99
CA LEU A 77 -6.90 -9.16 13.50
C LEU A 77 -7.86 -9.54 14.64
N GLU A 78 -7.54 -9.28 15.90
CA GLU A 78 -8.40 -9.65 17.05
C GLU A 78 -9.79 -9.01 16.96
N ASP A 79 -9.87 -7.77 16.44
CA ASP A 79 -11.12 -7.03 16.25
C ASP A 79 -11.82 -7.33 14.92
N SER A 80 -11.26 -8.20 14.10
CA SER A 80 -11.87 -8.55 12.82
C SER A 80 -12.98 -9.60 13.00
N ARG A 81 -14.02 -9.55 12.14
CA ARG A 81 -15.09 -10.56 12.12
C ARG A 81 -14.57 -11.95 11.70
N ARG A 82 -13.34 -12.04 11.28
CA ARG A 82 -12.69 -13.28 10.85
C ARG A 82 -11.89 -13.88 12.00
N LYS A 83 -12.13 -15.16 12.25
CA LYS A 83 -11.30 -15.97 13.14
C LYS A 83 -10.23 -16.67 12.27
N GLY A 84 -8.96 -16.46 12.58
CA GLY A 84 -7.81 -17.10 11.91
C GLY A 84 -7.18 -16.28 10.79
N THR A 85 -6.11 -16.82 10.22
CA THR A 85 -5.33 -16.18 9.16
C THR A 85 -6.14 -16.05 7.88
N PRO A 86 -6.26 -14.83 7.28
CA PRO A 86 -6.89 -14.70 5.99
C PRO A 86 -6.09 -15.48 4.93
N SER A 87 -6.78 -16.14 4.01
CA SER A 87 -6.11 -16.85 2.91
C SER A 87 -5.31 -15.88 2.05
N SER A 88 -4.21 -16.36 1.44
CA SER A 88 -3.43 -15.55 0.50
C SER A 88 -4.29 -15.00 -0.64
N HIS A 89 -5.29 -15.75 -1.10
CA HIS A 89 -6.24 -15.29 -2.10
C HIS A 89 -7.09 -14.11 -1.58
N THR A 90 -7.56 -14.16 -0.33
CA THR A 90 -8.28 -13.05 0.28
C THR A 90 -7.40 -11.81 0.36
N VAL A 91 -6.17 -11.93 0.88
CA VAL A 91 -5.22 -10.81 0.99
C VAL A 91 -4.93 -10.23 -0.39
N GLN A 92 -4.68 -11.08 -1.41
CA GLN A 92 -4.45 -10.64 -2.78
C GLN A 92 -5.62 -9.80 -3.31
N THR A 93 -6.86 -10.26 -3.10
CA THR A 93 -8.07 -9.52 -3.53
C THR A 93 -8.13 -8.12 -2.94
N TYR A 94 -7.77 -7.96 -1.67
CA TYR A 94 -7.74 -6.66 -1.00
C TYR A 94 -6.60 -5.78 -1.53
N VAL A 95 -5.42 -6.36 -1.74
CA VAL A 95 -4.28 -5.66 -2.34
C VAL A 95 -4.62 -5.20 -3.77
N ASP A 96 -5.21 -6.07 -4.59
CA ASP A 96 -5.62 -5.73 -5.96
C ASP A 96 -6.59 -4.53 -5.98
N ALA A 97 -7.56 -4.49 -5.06
CA ALA A 97 -8.49 -3.37 -4.94
C ALA A 97 -7.78 -2.05 -4.58
N LEU A 98 -6.75 -2.11 -3.73
CA LEU A 98 -5.92 -0.96 -3.37
C LEU A 98 -5.06 -0.48 -4.55
N LEU A 99 -4.54 -1.39 -5.36
CA LEU A 99 -3.80 -1.08 -6.59
C LEU A 99 -4.72 -0.48 -7.67
N GLU A 100 -5.91 -1.06 -7.86
CA GLU A 100 -6.95 -0.54 -8.79
C GLU A 100 -7.45 0.85 -8.40
N SER A 101 -7.37 1.23 -7.12
CA SER A 101 -7.71 2.57 -6.65
C SER A 101 -6.59 3.59 -6.80
N TYR A 102 -5.41 3.17 -7.28
CA TYR A 102 -4.19 3.98 -7.35
C TYR A 102 -3.72 4.54 -6.01
N PHE A 103 -4.15 3.91 -4.91
CA PHE A 103 -3.68 4.30 -3.58
C PHE A 103 -2.29 3.74 -3.27
N PHE A 104 -2.04 2.52 -3.75
CA PHE A 104 -0.72 1.91 -3.79
C PHE A 104 -0.33 1.55 -5.22
N TYR A 105 0.98 1.47 -5.44
CA TYR A 105 1.60 1.02 -6.67
C TYR A 105 2.53 -0.13 -6.35
N GLU A 106 2.45 -1.20 -7.14
CA GLU A 106 3.32 -2.35 -6.99
C GLU A 106 4.43 -2.32 -8.04
N ILE A 107 5.67 -2.52 -7.61
CA ILE A 107 6.77 -2.86 -8.50
C ILE A 107 7.13 -4.32 -8.32
N LYS A 108 7.04 -5.07 -9.41
CA LYS A 108 7.44 -6.47 -9.43
C LYS A 108 8.96 -6.60 -9.55
N ARG A 109 9.49 -7.62 -8.93
CA ARG A 109 10.90 -7.96 -9.06
C ARG A 109 11.13 -8.59 -10.42
N PHE A 110 12.12 -8.05 -11.16
CA PHE A 110 12.60 -8.60 -12.41
C PHE A 110 13.82 -9.48 -12.16
N ASP A 111 13.77 -10.72 -12.61
CA ASP A 111 14.95 -11.59 -12.62
C ASP A 111 15.76 -11.33 -13.88
N ILE A 112 16.92 -10.72 -13.72
CA ILE A 112 17.82 -10.37 -14.82
C ILE A 112 18.35 -11.63 -15.53
N LYS A 113 18.57 -12.73 -14.79
CA LYS A 113 19.07 -14.00 -15.35
C LYS A 113 17.98 -14.75 -16.10
N GLY A 114 16.80 -14.88 -15.48
CA GLY A 114 15.63 -15.53 -16.09
C GLY A 114 14.88 -14.68 -17.11
N LYS A 115 15.18 -13.37 -17.21
CA LYS A 115 14.48 -12.41 -18.06
C LYS A 115 12.96 -12.41 -17.87
N GLU A 116 12.51 -12.61 -16.62
CA GLU A 116 11.09 -12.68 -16.28
C GLU A 116 10.77 -11.93 -14.98
N PHE A 117 9.51 -11.53 -14.84
CA PHE A 117 9.02 -10.95 -13.59
C PHE A 117 8.68 -12.05 -12.58
N LEU A 118 9.27 -11.95 -11.38
CA LEU A 118 8.95 -12.86 -10.29
C LEU A 118 7.60 -12.50 -9.68
N ARG A 119 6.76 -13.52 -9.46
CA ARG A 119 5.40 -13.35 -8.93
C ARG A 119 5.34 -13.28 -7.40
N THR A 120 6.44 -13.60 -6.72
CA THR A 120 6.41 -13.88 -5.27
C THR A 120 6.74 -12.71 -4.39
N LEU A 121 7.49 -11.74 -4.86
CA LEU A 121 7.93 -10.58 -4.09
C LEU A 121 7.75 -9.31 -4.91
N GLY A 122 7.05 -8.34 -4.33
CA GLY A 122 6.92 -6.99 -4.86
C GLY A 122 7.33 -5.96 -3.83
N LYS A 123 7.60 -4.74 -4.28
CA LYS A 123 7.64 -3.55 -3.43
C LYS A 123 6.39 -2.73 -3.67
N TYR A 124 5.85 -2.17 -2.59
CA TYR A 124 4.67 -1.31 -2.65
C TYR A 124 5.04 0.12 -2.29
N TYR A 125 4.45 1.08 -3.02
CA TYR A 125 4.65 2.50 -2.79
C TYR A 125 3.30 3.17 -2.64
N ILE A 126 3.18 4.09 -1.69
CA ILE A 126 1.96 4.84 -1.44
C ILE A 126 1.94 6.12 -2.29
N VAL A 127 0.79 6.46 -2.85
CA VAL A 127 0.62 7.62 -3.75
C VAL A 127 1.08 8.95 -3.16
N ASP A 128 0.98 9.11 -1.84
CA ASP A 128 1.33 10.34 -1.14
C ASP A 128 1.87 10.05 0.26
N ILE A 129 3.05 10.59 0.58
CA ILE A 129 3.71 10.43 1.89
C ILE A 129 2.92 11.15 3.01
N GLY A 130 2.17 12.19 2.69
CA GLY A 130 1.27 12.85 3.65
C GLY A 130 0.18 11.90 4.13
N LEU A 131 -0.42 11.11 3.23
CA LEU A 131 -1.37 10.05 3.59
C LEU A 131 -0.73 8.96 4.45
N ARG A 132 0.50 8.57 4.15
CA ARG A 132 1.25 7.65 5.02
C ARG A 132 1.42 8.20 6.42
N ASN A 133 1.85 9.46 6.54
CA ASN A 133 2.05 10.12 7.83
C ASN A 133 0.73 10.30 8.58
N TYR A 134 -0.38 10.55 7.88
CA TYR A 134 -1.72 10.55 8.48
C TYR A 134 -2.07 9.19 9.10
N LEU A 135 -1.82 8.10 8.38
CA LEU A 135 -2.16 6.73 8.81
C LEU A 135 -1.32 6.23 9.99
N LEU A 136 -0.02 6.53 9.99
CA LEU A 136 0.96 5.92 10.89
C LEU A 136 1.50 6.88 11.94
N GLY A 137 1.18 8.17 11.83
CA GLY A 137 1.88 9.23 12.53
C GLY A 137 3.23 9.58 11.89
N PHE A 138 3.74 10.74 12.23
CA PHE A 138 5.04 11.21 11.71
C PHE A 138 6.18 10.43 12.37
N ARG A 139 6.96 9.69 11.58
CA ARG A 139 8.09 8.87 12.06
C ARG A 139 9.37 9.26 11.34
N ASN A 140 10.35 9.78 12.07
CA ASN A 140 11.66 10.18 11.51
C ASN A 140 12.54 8.97 11.08
N ARG A 141 12.20 7.75 11.52
CA ARG A 141 13.04 6.56 11.30
C ARG A 141 12.98 6.02 9.86
N ASP A 142 11.98 6.43 9.09
CA ASP A 142 11.68 5.84 7.77
C ASP A 142 12.06 6.76 6.60
N SER A 143 12.99 7.70 6.83
CA SER A 143 13.38 8.69 5.81
C SER A 143 13.89 8.06 4.51
N GLY A 144 14.61 6.93 4.59
CA GLY A 144 15.09 6.20 3.41
C GLY A 144 13.95 5.65 2.55
N HIS A 145 12.97 4.99 3.16
CA HIS A 145 11.81 4.46 2.44
C HIS A 145 10.90 5.58 1.90
N ALA A 146 10.75 6.68 2.64
CA ALA A 146 10.00 7.83 2.17
C ALA A 146 10.68 8.48 0.96
N LEU A 147 12.01 8.63 0.99
CA LEU A 147 12.78 9.13 -0.15
C LEU A 147 12.68 8.21 -1.36
N GLU A 148 12.83 6.89 -1.16
CA GLU A 148 12.65 5.89 -2.21
C GLU A 148 11.26 6.00 -2.86
N ASN A 149 10.21 6.19 -2.06
CA ASN A 149 8.85 6.39 -2.54
C ASN A 149 8.72 7.64 -3.41
N VAL A 150 9.30 8.76 -3.00
CA VAL A 150 9.30 10.02 -3.77
C VAL A 150 10.06 9.86 -5.09
N VAL A 151 11.25 9.23 -5.05
CA VAL A 151 12.05 8.96 -6.25
C VAL A 151 11.29 8.06 -7.22
N TYR A 152 10.61 7.03 -6.73
CA TYR A 152 9.77 6.16 -7.56
C TYR A 152 8.73 6.94 -8.35
N PHE A 153 7.95 7.79 -7.67
CA PHE A 153 6.92 8.58 -8.35
C PHE A 153 7.51 9.63 -9.30
N GLU A 154 8.67 10.19 -8.99
CA GLU A 154 9.35 11.10 -9.90
C GLU A 154 9.83 10.39 -11.17
N LEU A 155 10.32 9.15 -11.07
CA LEU A 155 10.65 8.33 -12.24
C LEU A 155 9.42 8.04 -13.10
N LEU A 156 8.30 7.63 -12.48
CA LEU A 156 7.04 7.43 -13.20
C LEU A 156 6.56 8.71 -13.89
N ARG A 157 6.62 9.86 -13.20
CA ARG A 157 6.23 11.16 -13.76
C ARG A 157 7.06 11.53 -14.99
N ARG A 158 8.31 11.08 -15.04
CA ARG A 158 9.20 11.27 -16.20
C ARG A 158 9.01 10.23 -17.29
N GLY A 159 8.11 9.27 -17.12
CA GLY A 159 7.81 8.23 -18.10
C GLY A 159 8.77 7.04 -18.10
N TYR A 160 9.52 6.83 -17.02
CA TYR A 160 10.39 5.66 -16.90
C TYR A 160 9.59 4.44 -16.44
N ASP A 161 9.89 3.30 -17.04
CA ASP A 161 9.48 1.99 -16.52
C ASP A 161 10.44 1.57 -15.40
N VAL A 162 9.89 1.33 -14.22
CA VAL A 162 10.68 1.00 -13.03
C VAL A 162 10.50 -0.46 -12.65
N SER A 163 11.60 -1.17 -12.49
CA SER A 163 11.60 -2.55 -11.98
C SER A 163 12.68 -2.72 -10.91
N ILE A 164 12.49 -3.71 -10.03
CA ILE A 164 13.47 -4.06 -9.00
C ILE A 164 14.33 -5.20 -9.54
N GLY A 165 15.62 -4.95 -9.70
CA GLY A 165 16.60 -5.98 -10.03
C GLY A 165 17.41 -6.38 -8.79
N LYS A 166 17.78 -7.66 -8.70
CA LYS A 166 18.86 -8.08 -7.82
C LYS A 166 20.10 -8.30 -8.69
N VAL A 167 21.10 -7.48 -8.47
CA VAL A 167 22.45 -7.75 -9.00
C VAL A 167 23.07 -8.68 -7.96
N ASP A 168 23.32 -9.96 -8.31
CA ASP A 168 24.15 -10.81 -7.47
C ASP A 168 25.53 -10.15 -7.40
N ASN A 169 26.06 -9.99 -6.19
CA ASN A 169 27.44 -9.56 -6.04
C ASN A 169 28.29 -10.54 -6.86
N ALA A 170 28.87 -10.04 -7.94
CA ALA A 170 29.97 -10.73 -8.58
C ALA A 170 31.10 -10.72 -7.55
N GLU A 171 31.51 -11.90 -7.10
CA GLU A 171 32.77 -12.10 -6.43
C GLU A 171 33.92 -11.68 -7.34
#